data_95aba952efa81d62608ab2d69c9a4627
#
_entry.id   95aba952efa81d62608ab2d69c9a4627
#
_cell.length_a   1.000
_cell.length_b   1.000
_cell.length_c   1.000
_cell.angle_alpha   90.00
_cell.angle_beta   90.00
_cell.angle_gamma   90.00
#
_symmetry.space_group_name_H-M   'P 1'
#
loop_
_entity.id
_entity.type
_entity.pdbx_description
1 polymer ?
#
loop_
_entity_poly.entity_id
_entity_poly.type
_entity_poly.pdbx_seq_one_letter_code
_entity_poly.pdbx_strand_id
1 'polypeptide(L)'
;MLFAGKNRREPERPQEEKSLYPVLHVADSLKEYQRELVKKEVASLSELSLVGSTFSGVLNEADHFQDKLQELGQSFANIDDVAGEFAHVRAEIGGTVLEAQGLMEELKNTSTKIQASYDEMADIFGNLQSAIRGIQQCMGKIVSIADQTNILAINASIEAARAGVEGRGFAVVAAQGKELAKEIKQLAGEVDTGVCDVETRAGELSSSIQSSQQTLNQGVGVVGQTDESFRKIIATAESSASVQTEI
;
A
#
# COMPACT_ATOMS: atom_id res chain seq x y z
N MET A 1 -104.71 21.29 125.32
CA MET A 1 -103.28 21.44 125.49
C MET A 1 -102.63 20.43 124.62
N LEU A 2 -102.09 20.88 123.54
CA LEU A 2 -100.64 20.89 123.25
C LEU A 2 -100.03 19.54 123.02
N PHE A 3 -99.65 19.16 121.93
CA PHE A 3 -98.30 19.19 121.38
C PHE A 3 -98.24 18.68 119.91
N ALA A 4 -97.73 19.53 119.15
CA ALA A 4 -97.39 19.18 117.77
C ALA A 4 -96.11 18.38 117.71
N GLY A 5 -96.09 17.33 117.06
CA GLY A 5 -94.89 16.49 116.68
C GLY A 5 -94.50 16.81 115.23
N LYS A 6 -93.44 17.49 115.10
CA LYS A 6 -92.85 17.86 113.86
C LYS A 6 -92.11 16.59 113.20
N ASN A 7 -92.75 16.03 112.21
CA ASN A 7 -92.12 14.96 111.48
C ASN A 7 -91.04 15.60 110.56
N ARG A 8 -89.81 15.47 110.90
CA ARG A 8 -88.68 15.80 110.00
C ARG A 8 -88.56 14.65 109.02
N ARG A 9 -88.92 14.85 107.84
CA ARG A 9 -88.47 14.02 106.73
C ARG A 9 -86.99 14.25 106.49
N GLU A 10 -86.15 13.20 106.66
CA GLU A 10 -84.78 13.22 106.21
C GLU A 10 -84.76 13.42 104.69
N PRO A 11 -83.88 14.26 104.18
CA PRO A 11 -83.74 14.37 102.74
C PRO A 11 -83.19 13.03 102.16
N GLU A 12 -83.94 12.49 101.24
CA GLU A 12 -83.39 11.42 100.33
C GLU A 12 -82.04 11.82 99.79
N ARG A 13 -81.00 11.07 100.02
CA ARG A 13 -79.72 11.20 99.30
C ARG A 13 -80.03 11.03 97.86
N PRO A 14 -79.49 11.98 97.01
CA PRO A 14 -79.57 11.79 95.60
C PRO A 14 -78.91 10.43 95.29
N GLN A 15 -79.62 9.57 94.55
CA GLN A 15 -79.04 8.37 93.95
C GLN A 15 -77.80 8.87 93.22
N GLU A 16 -76.64 8.30 93.53
CA GLU A 16 -75.46 8.47 92.69
C GLU A 16 -75.83 8.09 91.29
N GLU A 17 -76.04 9.15 90.43
CA GLU A 17 -75.93 8.93 89.03
C GLU A 17 -74.56 8.31 88.81
N LYS A 18 -74.51 7.01 88.54
CA LYS A 18 -73.26 6.36 88.09
C LYS A 18 -72.75 7.21 86.92
N SER A 19 -71.74 8.00 87.28
CA SER A 19 -71.15 8.89 86.30
C SER A 19 -70.81 8.12 85.07
N LEU A 20 -71.48 8.37 83.94
CA LEU A 20 -71.16 7.81 82.59
C LEU A 20 -69.81 8.34 82.09
N TYR A 21 -69.17 9.23 82.80
CA TYR A 21 -67.93 9.92 82.50
C TYR A 21 -66.78 8.90 82.20
N PRO A 22 -66.54 7.85 82.97
CA PRO A 22 -65.48 6.87 82.64
C PRO A 22 -65.79 6.08 81.34
N VAL A 23 -67.05 5.77 81.11
CA VAL A 23 -67.47 5.03 79.89
C VAL A 23 -67.35 5.96 78.61
N LEU A 24 -67.72 7.22 78.72
CA LEU A 24 -67.57 8.17 77.70
C LEU A 24 -66.06 8.44 77.43
N HIS A 25 -65.27 8.55 78.44
CA HIS A 25 -63.79 8.75 78.28
C HIS A 25 -63.12 7.53 77.60
N VAL A 26 -63.54 6.27 77.97
CA VAL A 26 -63.04 5.07 77.31
C VAL A 26 -63.52 5.01 75.86
N ALA A 27 -64.79 5.42 75.62
CA ALA A 27 -65.35 5.49 74.23
C ALA A 27 -64.58 6.52 73.35
N ASP A 28 -64.32 7.70 73.92
CA ASP A 28 -63.51 8.72 73.20
C ASP A 28 -62.05 8.29 72.99
N SER A 29 -61.44 7.67 73.98
CA SER A 29 -60.08 7.08 73.84
C SER A 29 -60.04 5.97 72.79
N LEU A 30 -61.07 5.10 72.74
CA LEU A 30 -61.20 4.03 71.77
C LEU A 30 -61.36 4.62 70.33
N LYS A 31 -62.16 5.69 70.23
CA LYS A 31 -62.39 6.42 68.95
C LYS A 31 -61.12 7.13 68.48
N GLU A 32 -60.36 7.69 69.39
CA GLU A 32 -59.03 8.29 69.08
C GLU A 32 -58.05 7.21 68.64
N TYR A 33 -57.99 6.08 69.35
CA TYR A 33 -57.18 4.93 68.98
C TYR A 33 -57.55 4.33 67.63
N GLN A 34 -58.86 4.22 67.34
CA GLN A 34 -59.33 3.80 66.01
C GLN A 34 -58.94 4.79 64.91
N ARG A 35 -59.02 6.08 65.14
CA ARG A 35 -58.54 7.11 64.19
C ARG A 35 -57.03 7.00 63.96
N GLU A 36 -56.24 6.81 65.00
CA GLU A 36 -54.80 6.59 64.91
C GLU A 36 -54.47 5.31 64.12
N LEU A 37 -55.17 4.20 64.36
CA LEU A 37 -55.06 2.95 63.63
C LEU A 37 -55.37 3.13 62.15
N VAL A 38 -56.47 3.79 61.82
CA VAL A 38 -56.88 4.08 60.45
C VAL A 38 -55.85 4.96 59.73
N LYS A 39 -55.30 5.97 60.42
CA LYS A 39 -54.21 6.78 59.89
C LYS A 39 -52.97 5.96 59.55
N LYS A 40 -52.55 5.08 60.48
CA LYS A 40 -51.42 4.16 60.28
C LYS A 40 -51.67 3.20 59.13
N GLU A 41 -52.90 2.65 59.05
CA GLU A 41 -53.28 1.76 57.97
C GLU A 41 -53.29 2.43 56.58
N VAL A 42 -53.80 3.67 56.50
CA VAL A 42 -53.75 4.49 55.27
C VAL A 42 -52.30 4.84 54.90
N ALA A 43 -51.49 5.18 55.87
CA ALA A 43 -50.06 5.46 55.64
C ALA A 43 -49.33 4.19 55.12
N SER A 44 -49.57 3.03 55.74
CA SER A 44 -48.99 1.76 55.30
C SER A 44 -49.44 1.36 53.92
N LEU A 45 -50.73 1.55 53.56
CA LEU A 45 -51.24 1.30 52.20
C LEU A 45 -50.58 2.25 51.18
N SER A 46 -50.35 3.51 51.56
CA SER A 46 -49.64 4.47 50.69
C SER A 46 -48.18 4.06 50.46
N GLU A 47 -47.49 3.62 51.50
CA GLU A 47 -46.12 3.05 51.39
C GLU A 47 -46.08 1.77 50.52
N LEU A 48 -47.04 0.88 50.70
CA LEU A 48 -47.18 -0.32 49.89
C LEU A 48 -47.43 0.03 48.37
N SER A 49 -48.26 1.03 48.13
CA SER A 49 -48.50 1.53 46.77
C SER A 49 -47.22 2.12 46.14
N LEU A 50 -46.44 2.87 46.92
CA LEU A 50 -45.14 3.38 46.49
C LEU A 50 -44.14 2.22 46.19
N VAL A 51 -44.06 1.26 47.09
CA VAL A 51 -43.24 0.07 46.88
C VAL A 51 -43.67 -0.67 45.58
N GLY A 52 -44.97 -0.86 45.37
CA GLY A 52 -45.51 -1.45 44.13
C GLY A 52 -45.10 -0.70 42.87
N SER A 53 -45.19 0.64 42.89
CA SER A 53 -44.75 1.47 41.74
C SER A 53 -43.24 1.36 41.52
N THR A 54 -42.43 1.33 42.57
CA THR A 54 -40.99 1.15 42.49
C THR A 54 -40.63 -0.23 41.94
N PHE A 55 -41.30 -1.28 42.36
CA PHE A 55 -41.12 -2.62 41.78
C PHE A 55 -41.47 -2.66 40.29
N SER A 56 -42.55 -2.01 39.88
CA SER A 56 -42.88 -1.90 38.46
C SER A 56 -41.80 -1.16 37.67
N GLY A 57 -41.22 -0.10 38.24
CA GLY A 57 -40.07 0.61 37.66
C GLY A 57 -38.84 -0.30 37.49
N VAL A 58 -38.52 -1.07 38.53
CA VAL A 58 -37.38 -2.02 38.50
C VAL A 58 -37.62 -3.13 37.46
N LEU A 59 -38.85 -3.63 37.32
CA LEU A 59 -39.17 -4.63 36.28
C LEU A 59 -39.00 -4.07 34.89
N ASN A 60 -39.46 -2.86 34.61
CA ASN A 60 -39.25 -2.20 33.32
C ASN A 60 -37.77 -1.97 33.03
N GLU A 61 -36.97 -1.59 34.02
CA GLU A 61 -35.52 -1.41 33.88
C GLU A 61 -34.84 -2.78 33.63
N ALA A 62 -35.30 -3.86 34.27
CA ALA A 62 -34.80 -5.19 34.03
C ALA A 62 -35.11 -5.67 32.59
N ASP A 63 -36.28 -5.40 32.05
CA ASP A 63 -36.64 -5.70 30.68
C ASP A 63 -35.76 -4.90 29.70
N HIS A 64 -35.60 -3.60 29.92
CA HIS A 64 -34.67 -2.78 29.15
C HIS A 64 -33.22 -3.26 29.21
N PHE A 65 -32.78 -3.73 30.36
CA PHE A 65 -31.45 -4.31 30.51
C PHE A 65 -31.31 -5.62 29.73
N GLN A 66 -32.34 -6.46 29.72
CA GLN A 66 -32.37 -7.67 28.91
C GLN A 66 -32.29 -7.36 27.41
N ASP A 67 -33.04 -6.37 26.92
CA ASP A 67 -32.94 -5.92 25.52
C ASP A 67 -31.54 -5.44 25.17
N LYS A 68 -30.91 -4.67 26.05
CA LYS A 68 -29.51 -4.20 25.86
C LYS A 68 -28.50 -5.35 25.86
N LEU A 69 -28.68 -6.36 26.67
CA LEU A 69 -27.86 -7.58 26.64
C LEU A 69 -28.02 -8.33 25.31
N GLN A 70 -29.21 -8.37 24.75
CA GLN A 70 -29.48 -9.00 23.46
C GLN A 70 -28.83 -8.21 22.32
N GLU A 71 -28.93 -6.86 22.31
CA GLU A 71 -28.22 -5.98 21.36
C GLU A 71 -26.70 -6.17 21.44
N LEU A 72 -26.16 -6.26 22.65
CA LEU A 72 -24.74 -6.51 22.89
C LEU A 72 -24.31 -7.88 22.35
N GLY A 73 -25.11 -8.93 22.59
CA GLY A 73 -24.87 -10.26 22.03
C GLY A 73 -24.83 -10.25 20.50
N GLN A 74 -25.74 -9.51 19.84
CA GLN A 74 -25.73 -9.34 18.40
C GLN A 74 -24.50 -8.58 17.90
N SER A 75 -24.05 -7.57 18.67
CA SER A 75 -22.84 -6.81 18.34
C SER A 75 -21.59 -7.69 18.43
N PHE A 76 -21.49 -8.58 19.40
CA PHE A 76 -20.39 -9.55 19.50
C PHE A 76 -20.40 -10.55 18.33
N ALA A 77 -21.57 -11.05 17.94
CA ALA A 77 -21.67 -11.92 16.76
C ALA A 77 -21.20 -11.22 15.48
N ASN A 78 -21.57 -9.95 15.30
CA ASN A 78 -21.11 -9.15 14.16
C ASN A 78 -19.58 -8.90 14.19
N ILE A 79 -19.00 -8.72 15.38
CA ILE A 79 -17.54 -8.58 15.56
C ILE A 79 -16.83 -9.87 15.15
N ASP A 80 -17.36 -11.02 15.52
CA ASP A 80 -16.79 -12.34 15.15
C ASP A 80 -16.84 -12.57 13.64
N ASP A 81 -17.95 -12.24 12.99
CA ASP A 81 -18.09 -12.30 11.54
C ASP A 81 -17.06 -11.38 10.82
N VAL A 82 -16.93 -10.12 11.26
CA VAL A 82 -15.95 -9.16 10.72
C VAL A 82 -14.53 -9.66 10.96
N ALA A 83 -14.26 -10.25 12.11
CA ALA A 83 -12.97 -10.86 12.41
C ALA A 83 -12.64 -12.00 11.43
N GLY A 84 -13.63 -12.83 11.09
CA GLY A 84 -13.50 -13.88 10.08
C GLY A 84 -13.18 -13.31 8.68
N GLU A 85 -13.87 -12.25 8.27
CA GLU A 85 -13.60 -11.57 7.00
C GLU A 85 -12.18 -10.98 6.96
N PHE A 86 -11.71 -10.36 8.03
CA PHE A 86 -10.32 -9.86 8.12
C PHE A 86 -9.29 -10.99 8.02
N ALA A 87 -9.55 -12.16 8.60
CA ALA A 87 -8.66 -13.30 8.47
C ALA A 87 -8.58 -13.79 7.01
N HIS A 88 -9.70 -13.81 6.30
CA HIS A 88 -9.76 -14.15 4.88
C HIS A 88 -8.98 -13.15 4.02
N VAL A 89 -9.23 -11.85 4.21
CA VAL A 89 -8.52 -10.78 3.47
C VAL A 89 -7.00 -10.85 3.71
N ARG A 90 -6.55 -11.14 4.92
CA ARG A 90 -5.13 -11.35 5.21
C ARG A 90 -4.53 -12.52 4.45
N ALA A 91 -5.24 -13.64 4.39
CA ALA A 91 -4.78 -14.81 3.65
C ALA A 91 -4.65 -14.50 2.14
N GLU A 92 -5.60 -13.74 1.60
CA GLU A 92 -5.59 -13.28 0.20
C GLU A 92 -4.43 -12.31 -0.07
N ILE A 93 -4.21 -11.32 0.82
CA ILE A 93 -3.05 -10.41 0.75
C ILE A 93 -1.75 -11.22 0.78
N GLY A 94 -1.61 -12.18 1.70
CA GLY A 94 -0.43 -13.03 1.79
C GLY A 94 -0.18 -13.82 0.51
N GLY A 95 -1.20 -14.42 -0.07
CA GLY A 95 -1.11 -15.13 -1.35
C GLY A 95 -0.68 -14.22 -2.50
N THR A 96 -1.33 -13.07 -2.63
CA THR A 96 -1.01 -12.08 -3.68
C THR A 96 0.42 -11.55 -3.56
N VAL A 97 0.89 -11.28 -2.35
CA VAL A 97 2.26 -10.81 -2.13
C VAL A 97 3.28 -11.89 -2.44
N LEU A 98 3.03 -13.15 -2.10
CA LEU A 98 3.92 -14.27 -2.47
C LEU A 98 4.02 -14.44 -3.99
N GLU A 99 2.91 -14.33 -4.71
CA GLU A 99 2.91 -14.36 -6.18
C GLU A 99 3.72 -13.18 -6.76
N ALA A 100 3.50 -11.96 -6.24
CA ALA A 100 4.23 -10.78 -6.65
C ALA A 100 5.74 -10.88 -6.38
N GLN A 101 6.15 -11.46 -5.25
CA GLN A 101 7.56 -11.74 -4.96
C GLN A 101 8.17 -12.75 -5.94
N GLY A 102 7.41 -13.77 -6.35
CA GLY A 102 7.83 -14.70 -7.39
C GLY A 102 8.11 -13.99 -8.73
N LEU A 103 7.22 -13.09 -9.14
CA LEU A 103 7.40 -12.27 -10.35
C LEU A 103 8.60 -11.31 -10.23
N MET A 104 8.86 -10.75 -9.04
CA MET A 104 10.03 -9.90 -8.81
C MET A 104 11.35 -10.68 -8.95
N GLU A 105 11.41 -11.91 -8.46
CA GLU A 105 12.60 -12.76 -8.62
C GLU A 105 12.81 -13.14 -10.10
N GLU A 106 11.75 -13.44 -10.85
CA GLU A 106 11.84 -13.69 -12.29
C GLU A 106 12.32 -12.44 -13.05
N LEU A 107 11.82 -11.24 -12.68
CA LEU A 107 12.25 -9.97 -13.26
C LEU A 107 13.72 -9.70 -12.97
N LYS A 108 14.20 -9.98 -11.77
CA LYS A 108 15.60 -9.86 -11.38
C LYS A 108 16.51 -10.81 -12.19
N ASN A 109 16.07 -12.06 -12.35
CA ASN A 109 16.79 -13.06 -13.17
C ASN A 109 16.85 -12.63 -14.63
N THR A 110 15.73 -12.08 -15.16
CA THR A 110 15.67 -11.55 -16.52
C THR A 110 16.60 -10.34 -16.69
N SER A 111 16.61 -9.44 -15.72
CA SER A 111 17.50 -8.27 -15.72
C SER A 111 18.98 -8.67 -15.72
N THR A 112 19.34 -9.71 -14.99
CA THR A 112 20.71 -10.27 -14.98
C THR A 112 21.11 -10.81 -16.36
N LYS A 113 20.20 -11.49 -17.06
CA LYS A 113 20.44 -11.97 -18.43
C LYS A 113 20.59 -10.82 -19.42
N ILE A 114 19.77 -9.77 -19.29
CA ILE A 114 19.88 -8.57 -20.13
C ILE A 114 21.23 -7.88 -19.87
N GLN A 115 21.68 -7.78 -18.60
CA GLN A 115 22.99 -7.21 -18.28
C GLN A 115 24.12 -8.00 -18.98
N ALA A 116 24.11 -9.32 -18.94
CA ALA A 116 25.07 -10.14 -19.62
C ALA A 116 25.05 -9.92 -21.15
N SER A 117 23.87 -9.73 -21.74
CA SER A 117 23.75 -9.42 -23.17
C SER A 117 24.34 -8.03 -23.52
N TYR A 118 24.20 -7.05 -22.64
CA TYR A 118 24.85 -5.75 -22.84
C TYR A 118 26.38 -5.84 -22.74
N ASP A 119 26.91 -6.66 -21.81
CA ASP A 119 28.35 -6.86 -21.69
C ASP A 119 28.91 -7.54 -22.96
N GLU A 120 28.19 -8.55 -23.51
CA GLU A 120 28.57 -9.18 -24.80
C GLU A 120 28.50 -8.18 -25.96
N MET A 121 27.49 -7.30 -26.01
CA MET A 121 27.41 -6.24 -27.01
C MET A 121 28.60 -5.26 -26.91
N ALA A 122 29.03 -4.90 -25.70
CA ALA A 122 30.19 -4.05 -25.52
C ALA A 122 31.47 -4.68 -26.09
N ASP A 123 31.68 -5.97 -25.89
CA ASP A 123 32.79 -6.73 -26.46
C ASP A 123 32.72 -6.76 -28.03
N ILE A 124 31.54 -6.97 -28.59
CA ILE A 124 31.32 -6.96 -30.04
C ILE A 124 31.67 -5.57 -30.61
N PHE A 125 31.31 -4.48 -29.91
CA PHE A 125 31.68 -3.12 -30.34
C PHE A 125 33.18 -2.86 -30.27
N GLY A 126 33.85 -3.37 -29.26
CA GLY A 126 35.31 -3.30 -29.17
C GLY A 126 35.98 -3.98 -30.37
N ASN A 127 35.46 -5.14 -30.74
CA ASN A 127 35.95 -5.86 -31.93
C ASN A 127 35.65 -5.13 -33.24
N LEU A 128 34.45 -4.54 -33.40
CA LEU A 128 34.06 -3.72 -34.54
C LEU A 128 34.97 -2.51 -34.72
N GLN A 129 35.25 -1.77 -33.64
CA GLN A 129 36.17 -0.63 -33.67
C GLN A 129 37.60 -1.05 -34.10
N SER A 130 38.03 -2.24 -33.65
CA SER A 130 39.34 -2.77 -34.03
C SER A 130 39.39 -3.13 -35.54
N ALA A 131 38.31 -3.70 -36.08
CA ALA A 131 38.17 -4.01 -37.51
C ALA A 131 38.13 -2.73 -38.35
N ILE A 132 37.38 -1.71 -37.90
CA ILE A 132 37.34 -0.37 -38.57
C ILE A 132 38.74 0.21 -38.67
N ARG A 133 39.51 0.23 -37.58
CA ARG A 133 40.93 0.71 -37.59
C ARG A 133 41.79 -0.11 -38.54
N GLY A 134 41.59 -1.43 -38.61
CA GLY A 134 42.27 -2.29 -39.59
C GLY A 134 41.99 -1.91 -41.03
N ILE A 135 40.71 -1.61 -41.35
CA ILE A 135 40.31 -1.14 -42.68
C ILE A 135 40.95 0.21 -43.01
N GLN A 136 40.92 1.15 -42.08
CA GLN A 136 41.55 2.47 -42.28
C GLN A 136 43.06 2.36 -42.57
N GLN A 137 43.76 1.49 -41.83
CA GLN A 137 45.17 1.21 -42.11
C GLN A 137 45.41 0.57 -43.47
N CYS A 138 44.54 -0.35 -43.88
CA CYS A 138 44.60 -0.98 -45.21
C CYS A 138 44.36 0.07 -46.35
N MET A 139 43.36 0.93 -46.17
CA MET A 139 43.08 2.02 -47.13
C MET A 139 44.24 3.00 -47.22
N GLY A 140 44.91 3.36 -46.13
CA GLY A 140 46.13 4.17 -46.17
C GLY A 140 47.24 3.54 -47.01
N LYS A 141 47.43 2.21 -46.91
CA LYS A 141 48.39 1.47 -47.75
C LYS A 141 47.99 1.47 -49.24
N ILE A 142 46.70 1.28 -49.55
CA ILE A 142 46.17 1.30 -50.89
C ILE A 142 46.41 2.65 -51.55
N VAL A 143 46.13 3.75 -50.85
CA VAL A 143 46.41 5.11 -51.31
C VAL A 143 47.92 5.29 -51.58
N SER A 144 48.79 4.81 -50.71
CA SER A 144 50.23 4.88 -50.88
C SER A 144 50.70 4.11 -52.13
N ILE A 145 50.15 2.91 -52.40
CA ILE A 145 50.44 2.11 -53.61
C ILE A 145 49.96 2.86 -54.84
N ALA A 146 48.78 3.45 -54.81
CA ALA A 146 48.25 4.27 -55.90
C ALA A 146 49.13 5.49 -56.20
N ASP A 147 49.62 6.14 -55.17
CA ASP A 147 50.60 7.27 -55.34
C ASP A 147 51.90 6.81 -56.00
N GLN A 148 52.46 5.69 -55.53
CA GLN A 148 53.63 5.09 -56.14
C GLN A 148 53.38 4.68 -57.60
N THR A 149 52.23 4.09 -57.90
CA THR A 149 51.83 3.70 -59.25
C THR A 149 51.70 4.94 -60.19
N ASN A 150 51.10 6.00 -59.66
CA ASN A 150 50.98 7.29 -60.38
C ASN A 150 52.37 7.87 -60.70
N ILE A 151 53.32 7.85 -59.74
CA ILE A 151 54.71 8.31 -59.98
C ILE A 151 55.38 7.41 -61.02
N LEU A 152 55.25 6.13 -60.98
CA LEU A 152 55.79 5.17 -61.97
C LEU A 152 55.20 5.42 -63.36
N ALA A 153 53.90 5.64 -63.44
CA ALA A 153 53.21 5.98 -64.69
C ALA A 153 53.68 7.30 -65.27
N ILE A 154 53.94 8.34 -64.45
CA ILE A 154 54.50 9.63 -64.89
C ILE A 154 55.89 9.38 -65.41
N ASN A 155 56.76 8.69 -64.73
CA ASN A 155 58.15 8.39 -65.20
C ASN A 155 58.13 7.60 -66.51
N ALA A 156 57.26 6.57 -66.62
CA ALA A 156 57.09 5.82 -67.88
C ALA A 156 56.58 6.71 -69.03
N SER A 157 55.66 7.64 -68.76
CA SER A 157 55.23 8.68 -69.79
C SER A 157 56.33 9.53 -70.23
N ILE A 158 57.22 10.01 -69.37
CA ILE A 158 58.39 10.81 -69.69
C ILE A 158 59.35 10.03 -70.60
N GLU A 159 59.64 8.76 -70.24
CA GLU A 159 60.58 7.95 -71.00
C GLU A 159 60.02 7.54 -72.38
N ALA A 160 58.68 7.24 -72.43
CA ALA A 160 57.95 6.99 -73.65
C ALA A 160 58.00 8.23 -74.62
N ALA A 161 57.86 9.43 -74.10
CA ALA A 161 58.02 10.69 -74.88
C ALA A 161 59.47 10.88 -75.37
N ARG A 162 60.44 10.43 -74.57
CA ARG A 162 61.86 10.50 -74.91
C ARG A 162 62.27 9.53 -76.02
N ALA A 163 61.56 8.39 -76.13
CA ALA A 163 61.76 7.41 -77.18
C ALA A 163 61.10 7.78 -78.49
N GLY A 164 60.37 8.85 -78.56
CA GLY A 164 59.75 9.36 -79.78
C GLY A 164 58.72 8.43 -80.41
N VAL A 165 58.91 8.09 -81.70
CA VAL A 165 57.95 7.28 -82.46
C VAL A 165 57.83 5.83 -81.89
N GLU A 166 58.97 5.28 -81.46
CA GLU A 166 59.02 3.91 -80.88
C GLU A 166 58.36 3.81 -79.48
N GLY A 167 58.23 4.92 -78.75
CA GLY A 167 57.61 4.99 -77.47
C GLY A 167 56.09 5.15 -77.45
N ARG A 168 55.41 5.31 -78.59
CA ARG A 168 53.94 5.58 -78.63
C ARG A 168 53.06 4.55 -77.91
N GLY A 169 53.38 3.27 -78.08
CA GLY A 169 52.66 2.22 -77.38
C GLY A 169 52.79 2.31 -75.83
N PHE A 170 54.02 2.57 -75.37
CA PHE A 170 54.32 2.74 -73.94
C PHE A 170 53.66 4.00 -73.33
N ALA A 171 53.56 5.10 -74.15
CA ALA A 171 52.86 6.32 -73.70
C ALA A 171 51.37 6.06 -73.40
N VAL A 172 50.69 5.23 -74.20
CA VAL A 172 49.30 4.87 -73.94
C VAL A 172 49.14 4.00 -72.63
N VAL A 173 50.03 3.03 -72.46
CA VAL A 173 50.00 2.22 -71.19
C VAL A 173 50.32 3.08 -70.00
N ALA A 174 51.27 3.99 -70.08
CA ALA A 174 51.56 4.90 -68.96
C ALA A 174 50.41 5.89 -68.69
N ALA A 175 49.71 6.38 -69.69
CA ALA A 175 48.49 7.18 -69.46
C ALA A 175 47.39 6.43 -68.82
N GLN A 176 47.17 5.17 -69.24
CA GLN A 176 46.19 4.25 -68.58
C GLN A 176 46.57 3.91 -67.11
N GLY A 177 47.86 3.68 -66.85
CA GLY A 177 48.33 3.46 -65.50
C GLY A 177 48.13 4.63 -64.57
N LYS A 178 48.33 5.89 -65.10
CA LYS A 178 48.04 7.13 -64.35
C LYS A 178 46.54 7.27 -64.03
N GLU A 179 45.66 7.01 -64.96
CA GLU A 179 44.21 7.12 -64.73
C GLU A 179 43.71 6.05 -63.74
N LEU A 180 44.22 4.82 -63.86
CA LEU A 180 43.93 3.75 -62.91
C LEU A 180 44.39 4.09 -61.47
N ALA A 181 45.56 4.67 -61.30
CA ALA A 181 46.05 5.13 -60.00
C ALA A 181 45.13 6.22 -59.40
N LYS A 182 44.62 7.12 -60.23
CA LYS A 182 43.66 8.12 -59.85
C LYS A 182 42.33 7.54 -59.44
N GLU A 183 41.79 6.61 -60.19
CA GLU A 183 40.55 5.89 -59.86
C GLU A 183 40.66 5.12 -58.56
N ILE A 184 41.78 4.41 -58.33
CA ILE A 184 42.04 3.72 -57.05
C ILE A 184 42.03 4.67 -55.88
N LYS A 185 42.62 5.85 -56.02
CA LYS A 185 42.65 6.87 -55.01
C LYS A 185 41.28 7.45 -54.70
N GLN A 186 40.45 7.62 -55.72
CA GLN A 186 39.07 8.10 -55.57
C GLN A 186 38.23 7.03 -54.82
N LEU A 187 38.30 5.76 -55.23
CA LEU A 187 37.60 4.65 -54.61
C LEU A 187 38.03 4.47 -53.12
N ALA A 188 39.33 4.61 -52.86
CA ALA A 188 39.84 4.58 -51.50
C ALA A 188 39.26 5.71 -50.62
N GLY A 189 39.09 6.90 -51.17
CA GLY A 189 38.40 8.02 -50.47
C GLY A 189 36.91 7.77 -50.22
N GLU A 190 36.24 7.11 -51.18
CA GLU A 190 34.81 6.73 -50.97
C GLU A 190 34.66 5.67 -49.87
N VAL A 191 35.55 4.66 -49.82
CA VAL A 191 35.59 3.66 -48.78
C VAL A 191 35.91 4.30 -47.42
N ASP A 192 36.88 5.21 -47.33
CA ASP A 192 37.22 5.92 -46.09
C ASP A 192 36.02 6.70 -45.55
N THR A 193 35.27 7.38 -46.43
CA THR A 193 34.03 8.06 -46.05
C THR A 193 33.00 7.10 -45.48
N GLY A 194 32.79 5.92 -46.10
CA GLY A 194 31.87 4.89 -45.64
C GLY A 194 32.31 4.32 -44.30
N VAL A 195 33.60 4.12 -44.11
CA VAL A 195 34.17 3.63 -42.83
C VAL A 195 33.97 4.64 -41.70
N CYS A 196 34.14 5.92 -41.96
CA CYS A 196 33.92 7.00 -40.99
C CYS A 196 32.42 7.07 -40.58
N ASP A 197 31.50 6.86 -41.52
CA ASP A 197 30.07 6.74 -41.24
C ASP A 197 29.76 5.54 -40.31
N VAL A 198 30.36 4.39 -40.57
CA VAL A 198 30.20 3.18 -39.71
C VAL A 198 30.76 3.46 -38.31
N GLU A 199 31.92 4.12 -38.21
CA GLU A 199 32.52 4.48 -36.91
C GLU A 199 31.59 5.38 -36.09
N THR A 200 31.00 6.40 -36.75
CA THR A 200 30.07 7.33 -36.12
C THR A 200 28.84 6.61 -35.58
N ARG A 201 28.21 5.76 -36.40
CA ARG A 201 27.01 5.01 -36.02
C ARG A 201 27.31 3.96 -34.94
N ALA A 202 28.49 3.36 -34.98
CA ALA A 202 28.93 2.46 -33.90
C ALA A 202 29.08 3.22 -32.58
N GLY A 203 29.63 4.43 -32.60
CA GLY A 203 29.71 5.30 -31.43
C GLY A 203 28.33 5.65 -30.84
N GLU A 204 27.37 6.04 -31.70
CA GLU A 204 26.00 6.33 -31.29
C GLU A 204 25.33 5.10 -30.65
N LEU A 205 25.49 3.91 -31.23
CA LEU A 205 24.93 2.69 -30.72
C LEU A 205 25.58 2.30 -29.39
N SER A 206 26.89 2.44 -29.21
CA SER A 206 27.58 2.21 -27.93
C SER A 206 27.01 3.15 -26.83
N SER A 207 26.77 4.41 -27.12
CA SER A 207 26.17 5.34 -26.19
C SER A 207 24.75 4.97 -25.83
N SER A 208 23.96 4.47 -26.78
CA SER A 208 22.59 3.96 -26.57
C SER A 208 22.56 2.74 -25.64
N ILE A 209 23.50 1.80 -25.83
CA ILE A 209 23.65 0.62 -24.96
C ILE A 209 23.99 1.07 -23.52
N GLN A 210 24.92 1.99 -23.35
CA GLN A 210 25.31 2.49 -22.04
C GLN A 210 24.13 3.16 -21.32
N SER A 211 23.33 3.95 -22.04
CA SER A 211 22.09 4.53 -21.50
C SER A 211 21.07 3.45 -21.10
N SER A 212 20.94 2.41 -21.92
CA SER A 212 20.04 1.28 -21.64
C SER A 212 20.49 0.46 -20.40
N GLN A 213 21.80 0.24 -20.24
CA GLN A 213 22.36 -0.38 -19.03
C GLN A 213 22.04 0.45 -17.77
N GLN A 214 22.19 1.77 -17.86
CA GLN A 214 21.86 2.65 -16.75
C GLN A 214 20.37 2.57 -16.38
N THR A 215 19.49 2.55 -17.37
CA THR A 215 18.04 2.41 -17.18
C THR A 215 17.70 1.05 -16.55
N LEU A 216 18.33 -0.03 -17.01
CA LEU A 216 18.16 -1.36 -16.44
C LEU A 216 18.56 -1.40 -14.96
N ASN A 217 19.71 -0.82 -14.62
CA ASN A 217 20.19 -0.75 -13.23
C ASN A 217 19.23 0.03 -12.33
N GLN A 218 18.65 1.13 -12.82
CA GLN A 218 17.61 1.85 -12.11
C GLN A 218 16.36 0.98 -11.91
N GLY A 219 15.94 0.24 -12.94
CA GLY A 219 14.84 -0.71 -12.86
C GLY A 219 15.04 -1.78 -11.79
N VAL A 220 16.25 -2.37 -11.73
CA VAL A 220 16.62 -3.34 -10.68
C VAL A 220 16.53 -2.72 -9.29
N GLY A 221 16.94 -1.47 -9.14
CA GLY A 221 16.78 -0.73 -7.88
C GLY A 221 15.30 -0.58 -7.46
N VAL A 222 14.42 -0.28 -8.40
CA VAL A 222 12.96 -0.19 -8.15
C VAL A 222 12.38 -1.55 -7.74
N VAL A 223 12.82 -2.64 -8.37
CA VAL A 223 12.43 -4.01 -7.99
C VAL A 223 12.79 -4.29 -6.53
N GLY A 224 14.00 -3.91 -6.10
CA GLY A 224 14.41 -4.07 -4.70
C GLY A 224 13.56 -3.27 -3.72
N GLN A 225 13.21 -2.03 -4.04
CA GLN A 225 12.31 -1.20 -3.22
C GLN A 225 10.89 -1.78 -3.16
N THR A 226 10.43 -2.38 -4.24
CA THR A 226 9.11 -3.02 -4.32
C THR A 226 9.06 -4.26 -3.42
N ASP A 227 10.10 -5.10 -3.44
CA ASP A 227 10.22 -6.26 -2.54
C ASP A 227 10.20 -5.83 -1.06
N GLU A 228 10.92 -4.77 -0.70
CA GLU A 228 10.86 -4.21 0.66
C GLU A 228 9.45 -3.74 1.04
N SER A 229 8.73 -3.14 0.10
CA SER A 229 7.34 -2.70 0.31
C SER A 229 6.41 -3.89 0.55
N PHE A 230 6.57 -4.98 -0.19
CA PHE A 230 5.81 -6.21 0.03
C PHE A 230 6.07 -6.83 1.40
N ARG A 231 7.31 -6.83 1.86
CA ARG A 231 7.65 -7.29 3.22
C ARG A 231 6.96 -6.44 4.30
N LYS A 232 6.87 -5.12 4.11
CA LYS A 232 6.14 -4.23 5.02
C LYS A 232 4.64 -4.52 5.01
N ILE A 233 4.04 -4.81 3.84
CA ILE A 233 2.63 -5.18 3.73
C ILE A 233 2.34 -6.45 4.53
N ILE A 234 3.16 -7.50 4.37
CA ILE A 234 3.01 -8.74 5.14
C ILE A 234 3.12 -8.46 6.64
N ALA A 235 4.16 -7.76 7.09
CA ALA A 235 4.36 -7.43 8.50
C ALA A 235 3.17 -6.63 9.07
N THR A 236 2.59 -5.72 8.31
CA THR A 236 1.40 -4.96 8.72
C THR A 236 0.16 -5.85 8.78
N ALA A 237 -0.02 -6.76 7.83
CA ALA A 237 -1.11 -7.72 7.82
C ALA A 237 -1.02 -8.70 9.00
N GLU A 238 0.18 -9.15 9.37
CA GLU A 238 0.44 -9.99 10.53
C GLU A 238 0.21 -9.24 11.85
N SER A 239 0.67 -7.99 11.96
CA SER A 239 0.42 -7.14 13.14
C SER A 239 -1.06 -6.87 13.35
N SER A 240 -1.84 -6.75 12.29
CA SER A 240 -3.30 -6.63 12.35
C SER A 240 -3.97 -7.87 12.96
N ALA A 241 -3.33 -9.05 12.90
CA ALA A 241 -3.81 -10.28 13.51
C ALA A 241 -3.68 -10.25 15.04
N SER A 242 -2.62 -9.66 15.59
CA SER A 242 -2.40 -9.60 17.04
C SER A 242 -3.43 -8.71 17.74
N VAL A 243 -3.85 -7.62 17.09
CA VAL A 243 -4.92 -6.74 17.60
C VAL A 243 -6.27 -7.47 17.65
N GLN A 244 -6.51 -8.37 16.72
CA GLN A 244 -7.75 -9.13 16.62
C GLN A 244 -7.88 -10.23 17.69
N THR A 245 -6.76 -10.71 18.25
CA THR A 245 -6.75 -11.70 19.34
C THR A 245 -6.84 -11.07 20.74
N GLU A 246 -6.74 -9.75 20.86
CA GLU A 246 -6.89 -9.01 22.12
C GLU A 246 -8.32 -8.45 22.32
N ILE A 247 -9.19 -8.54 21.32
CA ILE A 247 -10.61 -8.18 21.39
C ILE A 247 -11.46 -9.43 21.68
#